data_a6aed7b27e7b4309b15d4f5239f38ca3
#
_entry.id   a6aed7b27e7b4309b15d4f5239f38ca3
#
_cell.length_a   1.000
_cell.length_b   1.000
_cell.length_c   1.000
_cell.angle_alpha   90.00
_cell.angle_beta   90.00
_cell.angle_gamma   90.00
#
_symmetry.space_group_name_H-M   'P 1'
#
loop_
_entity.id
_entity.type
_entity.pdbx_description
1 polymer ?
#
loop_
_entity_poly.entity_id
_entity_poly.type
_entity_poly.pdbx_seq_one_letter_code
_entity_poly.pdbx_strand_id
1 'polypeptide(L)'
;LGSKAVGSVFVFARSANGEYKQTARLLPSEQADFSIFGRGIAVSGDQVIVGAPGANQNVGAVYVFKRTADGWAQSQLLTVPGGGPGVRFGHLVRAEGSVMVAAGPNAEFFEGLAYGYARDGSGEWKSTGTISDKPTGMTAVTGGEVKCKGGKADEFSCSSVDLLSFLPTGSLGAKRGIMLNDLWGWTDEKSGREFGLIGRMDGTVFVEVTDPQRPVYLGELPMHEGANANMWRDIKVYKDHAFIVADGSGPHGVQVFDLTQLLDVQGAPVTFKETAHYDKIASAHNIAINESTGFAYTIGNSAGGETCGGALHMINIQDLEHPVFAGCFADPSTGNQKTGYTHDSQCVTYHGPDTRYTGREICFNASETAVGIADVTDKGAPKPIAVASYPNTSYAHQGWLSEDQAYFFLDDEGDEISGTVPKTRTIVWDVSRLDEPVLLLEFLGTTSASDHNLYIKGNYMYQSDYVAGLRVIDVKDPKAPKEVGFFDTVPVGENVPGFAGSWSNYPFFKSGTVLVTSMREGLFVLKYNPQEATP
;
A
#
# COMPACT_ATOMS: atom_id res chain seq x y z
N LEU A 1 -5.86 35.36 -10.93
CA LEU A 1 -5.47 36.09 -9.70
C LEU A 1 -5.65 35.12 -8.53
N GLY A 2 -4.59 34.37 -8.20
CA GLY A 2 -4.59 33.42 -7.09
C GLY A 2 -4.68 34.14 -5.75
N SER A 3 -5.69 33.83 -4.94
CA SER A 3 -5.80 34.31 -3.57
C SER A 3 -4.74 33.64 -2.70
N LYS A 4 -3.81 34.44 -2.19
CA LYS A 4 -2.78 33.99 -1.24
C LYS A 4 -3.42 33.78 0.13
N ALA A 5 -3.60 32.53 0.54
CA ALA A 5 -4.14 32.16 1.86
C ALA A 5 -3.02 32.18 2.93
N VAL A 6 -2.48 33.34 3.25
CA VAL A 6 -1.39 33.47 4.25
C VAL A 6 -1.94 33.35 5.67
N GLY A 7 -3.09 33.91 5.96
CA GLY A 7 -3.65 34.01 7.31
C GLY A 7 -3.14 35.22 8.11
N SER A 8 -3.83 35.55 9.20
CA SER A 8 -3.42 36.59 10.15
C SER A 8 -4.07 36.37 11.52
N VAL A 9 -3.43 36.82 12.59
CA VAL A 9 -3.95 36.75 13.95
C VAL A 9 -4.17 38.15 14.48
N PHE A 10 -5.33 38.42 15.08
CA PHE A 10 -5.69 39.71 15.65
C PHE A 10 -5.63 39.63 17.19
N VAL A 11 -5.04 40.64 17.79
CA VAL A 11 -4.97 40.78 19.27
C VAL A 11 -5.97 41.83 19.70
N PHE A 12 -6.80 41.48 20.67
CA PHE A 12 -7.76 42.37 21.30
C PHE A 12 -7.43 42.56 22.78
N ALA A 13 -7.47 43.77 23.26
CA ALA A 13 -7.38 44.12 24.67
C ALA A 13 -8.77 44.42 25.21
N ARG A 14 -9.07 43.95 26.43
CA ARG A 14 -10.28 44.29 27.15
C ARG A 14 -10.08 45.60 27.88
N SER A 15 -10.93 46.58 27.66
CA SER A 15 -10.96 47.84 28.37
C SER A 15 -11.61 47.71 29.72
N ALA A 16 -11.49 48.74 30.57
CA ALA A 16 -12.05 48.77 31.92
C ALA A 16 -13.59 48.65 31.93
N ASN A 17 -14.28 49.13 30.88
CA ASN A 17 -15.72 48.98 30.71
C ASN A 17 -16.15 47.61 30.15
N GLY A 18 -15.20 46.70 29.91
CA GLY A 18 -15.50 45.35 29.46
C GLY A 18 -15.49 45.17 27.93
N GLU A 19 -15.34 46.22 27.15
CA GLU A 19 -15.29 46.18 25.67
C GLU A 19 -13.94 45.62 25.19
N TYR A 20 -13.95 44.92 24.06
CA TYR A 20 -12.75 44.44 23.40
C TYR A 20 -12.37 45.36 22.23
N LYS A 21 -11.14 45.85 22.25
CA LYS A 21 -10.59 46.68 21.16
C LYS A 21 -9.41 45.99 20.53
N GLN A 22 -9.39 45.93 19.20
CA GLN A 22 -8.24 45.42 18.47
C GLN A 22 -7.01 46.31 18.72
N THR A 23 -5.90 45.71 19.15
CA THR A 23 -4.65 46.42 19.48
C THR A 23 -3.52 46.04 18.52
N ALA A 24 -3.59 44.89 17.85
CA ALA A 24 -2.58 44.50 16.89
C ALA A 24 -3.14 43.49 15.85
N ARG A 25 -2.44 43.41 14.72
CA ARG A 25 -2.53 42.33 13.75
C ARG A 25 -1.15 41.72 13.60
N LEU A 26 -1.04 40.42 13.82
CA LEU A 26 0.19 39.63 13.72
C LEU A 26 0.24 38.96 12.34
N LEU A 27 1.40 39.03 11.71
CA LEU A 27 1.70 38.41 10.44
C LEU A 27 3.04 37.66 10.57
N PRO A 28 3.25 36.55 9.87
CA PRO A 28 4.54 35.87 9.84
C PRO A 28 5.59 36.78 9.13
N SER A 29 6.85 36.67 9.55
CA SER A 29 7.96 37.38 8.88
C SER A 29 8.14 36.95 7.43
N GLU A 30 7.88 35.67 7.16
CA GLU A 30 7.89 35.08 5.83
C GLU A 30 6.46 34.77 5.40
N GLN A 31 5.97 35.54 4.41
CA GLN A 31 4.62 35.37 3.88
C GLN A 31 4.65 34.40 2.72
N ALA A 32 4.62 33.09 3.04
CA ALA A 32 4.47 32.04 2.04
C ALA A 32 2.99 31.79 1.72
N ASP A 33 2.70 31.56 0.45
CA ASP A 33 1.36 31.18 0.00
C ASP A 33 0.91 29.88 0.70
N PHE A 34 -0.37 29.83 1.07
CA PHE A 34 -1.00 28.67 1.74
C PHE A 34 -0.39 28.27 3.09
N SER A 35 0.33 29.18 3.79
CA SER A 35 0.94 28.87 5.09
C SER A 35 -0.06 28.56 6.21
N ILE A 36 -1.33 28.96 6.05
CA ILE A 36 -2.43 28.73 7.02
C ILE A 36 -2.04 29.27 8.41
N PHE A 37 -1.37 30.42 8.48
CA PHE A 37 -0.96 31.10 9.71
C PHE A 37 -2.18 31.44 10.56
N GLY A 38 -2.14 31.08 11.84
CA GLY A 38 -3.25 31.23 12.77
C GLY A 38 -4.08 29.96 12.99
N ARG A 39 -3.69 28.81 12.40
CA ARG A 39 -4.38 27.53 12.62
C ARG A 39 -4.31 27.07 14.07
N GLY A 40 -3.12 27.11 14.67
CA GLY A 40 -2.88 26.89 16.09
C GLY A 40 -2.57 28.22 16.77
N ILE A 41 -3.20 28.51 17.92
CA ILE A 41 -2.92 29.73 18.69
C ILE A 41 -2.85 29.37 20.17
N ALA A 42 -1.81 29.90 20.84
CA ALA A 42 -1.69 29.86 22.30
C ALA A 42 -1.18 31.20 22.80
N VAL A 43 -1.50 31.51 24.06
CA VAL A 43 -1.01 32.69 24.78
C VAL A 43 -0.34 32.22 26.08
N SER A 44 0.90 32.65 26.29
CA SER A 44 1.62 32.37 27.54
C SER A 44 2.36 33.63 28.01
N GLY A 45 1.86 34.23 29.12
CA GLY A 45 2.40 35.46 29.66
C GLY A 45 2.38 36.61 28.66
N ASP A 46 3.56 37.10 28.27
CA ASP A 46 3.79 38.20 27.34
C ASP A 46 3.95 37.75 25.87
N GLN A 47 3.66 36.48 25.58
CA GLN A 47 3.84 35.92 24.26
C GLN A 47 2.53 35.41 23.65
N VAL A 48 2.39 35.58 22.31
CA VAL A 48 1.41 34.91 21.45
C VAL A 48 2.16 33.96 20.55
N ILE A 49 1.73 32.71 20.54
CA ILE A 49 2.36 31.61 19.80
C ILE A 49 1.38 31.17 18.71
N VAL A 50 1.86 31.17 17.45
CA VAL A 50 0.99 31.00 16.30
C VAL A 50 1.54 29.90 15.39
N GLY A 51 0.74 28.88 15.14
CA GLY A 51 1.04 27.80 14.21
C GLY A 51 0.64 28.14 12.77
N ALA A 52 1.49 27.71 11.84
CA ALA A 52 1.32 27.85 10.39
C ALA A 52 1.63 26.50 9.70
N PRO A 53 0.71 25.52 9.73
CA PRO A 53 0.99 24.15 9.28
C PRO A 53 1.25 24.02 7.78
N GLY A 54 0.86 25.02 6.97
CA GLY A 54 1.15 25.04 5.54
C GLY A 54 2.49 25.69 5.16
N ALA A 55 3.23 26.24 6.12
CA ALA A 55 4.54 26.84 5.85
C ALA A 55 5.56 25.79 5.38
N ASN A 56 6.58 26.25 4.61
CA ASN A 56 7.69 25.39 4.16
C ASN A 56 7.20 24.10 3.46
N GLN A 57 6.36 24.21 2.43
CA GLN A 57 5.83 23.07 1.69
C GLN A 57 5.07 22.06 2.60
N ASN A 58 4.25 22.57 3.52
CA ASN A 58 3.51 21.80 4.51
C ASN A 58 4.38 21.06 5.57
N VAL A 59 5.66 21.36 5.70
CA VAL A 59 6.43 20.95 6.90
C VAL A 59 5.83 21.62 8.14
N GLY A 60 5.44 22.87 8.00
CA GLY A 60 4.85 23.68 9.06
C GLY A 60 5.88 24.48 9.85
N ALA A 61 5.37 25.45 10.60
CA ALA A 61 6.15 26.33 11.47
C ALA A 61 5.33 26.83 12.65
N VAL A 62 6.01 27.25 13.73
CA VAL A 62 5.41 27.95 14.86
C VAL A 62 6.15 29.27 15.07
N TYR A 63 5.41 30.38 15.08
CA TYR A 63 5.90 31.74 15.26
C TYR A 63 5.58 32.21 16.67
N VAL A 64 6.58 32.77 17.35
CA VAL A 64 6.40 33.36 18.69
C VAL A 64 6.49 34.86 18.58
N PHE A 65 5.46 35.55 19.05
CA PHE A 65 5.42 37.02 19.13
C PHE A 65 5.50 37.43 20.61
N LYS A 66 6.35 38.39 20.92
CA LYS A 66 6.50 38.94 22.25
C LYS A 66 5.98 40.37 22.30
N ARG A 67 5.34 40.70 23.41
CA ARG A 67 4.89 42.09 23.65
C ARG A 67 6.09 42.99 23.93
N THR A 68 6.15 44.13 23.26
CA THR A 68 7.17 45.17 23.41
C THR A 68 6.53 46.51 23.81
N ALA A 69 7.33 47.53 24.10
CA ALA A 69 6.82 48.87 24.40
C ALA A 69 6.00 49.43 23.21
N ASP A 70 6.40 49.09 21.98
CA ASP A 70 5.80 49.62 20.76
C ASP A 70 4.72 48.72 20.15
N GLY A 71 4.35 47.61 20.85
CA GLY A 71 3.34 46.66 20.38
C GLY A 71 3.79 45.20 20.47
N TRP A 72 3.79 44.49 19.33
CA TRP A 72 4.15 43.07 19.24
C TRP A 72 5.22 42.88 18.16
N ALA A 73 6.26 42.14 18.51
CA ALA A 73 7.32 41.74 17.58
C ALA A 73 7.50 40.22 17.55
N GLN A 74 7.77 39.67 16.36
CA GLN A 74 8.18 38.25 16.26
C GLN A 74 9.54 38.10 16.96
N SER A 75 9.59 37.21 17.94
CA SER A 75 10.79 36.92 18.74
C SER A 75 11.45 35.61 18.38
N GLN A 76 10.68 34.65 17.87
CA GLN A 76 11.23 33.32 17.52
C GLN A 76 10.43 32.67 16.40
N LEU A 77 11.11 31.85 15.59
CA LEU A 77 10.54 30.93 14.62
C LEU A 77 11.01 29.50 14.99
N LEU A 78 10.05 28.61 15.18
CA LEU A 78 10.30 27.20 15.49
C LEU A 78 9.95 26.37 14.26
N THR A 79 10.86 25.48 13.90
CA THR A 79 10.70 24.49 12.83
C THR A 79 11.01 23.11 13.35
N VAL A 80 10.61 22.06 12.64
CA VAL A 80 10.94 20.69 12.98
C VAL A 80 12.27 20.30 12.34
N PRO A 81 13.34 20.06 13.11
CA PRO A 81 14.60 19.55 12.56
C PRO A 81 14.36 18.20 11.87
N GLY A 82 14.76 18.08 10.60
CA GLY A 82 14.58 16.84 9.83
C GLY A 82 13.12 16.50 9.48
N GLY A 83 12.18 17.41 9.68
CA GLY A 83 10.79 17.23 9.28
C GLY A 83 10.67 17.18 7.76
N GLY A 84 10.13 16.06 7.25
CA GLY A 84 9.83 15.91 5.82
C GLY A 84 8.63 16.76 5.38
N PRO A 85 8.41 16.90 4.08
CA PRO A 85 7.22 17.55 3.52
C PRO A 85 5.93 16.94 4.09
N GLY A 86 4.95 17.78 4.39
CA GLY A 86 3.63 17.31 4.82
C GLY A 86 3.41 17.11 6.32
N VAL A 87 4.42 17.23 7.19
CA VAL A 87 4.29 17.04 8.66
C VAL A 87 3.22 17.92 9.30
N ARG A 88 3.00 19.14 8.76
CA ARG A 88 2.03 20.12 9.25
C ARG A 88 2.24 20.55 10.70
N PHE A 89 3.48 20.74 11.10
CA PHE A 89 3.85 21.26 12.41
C PHE A 89 3.19 22.62 12.70
N GLY A 90 2.69 22.79 13.93
CA GLY A 90 1.91 23.96 14.30
C GLY A 90 0.41 23.88 13.99
N HIS A 91 -0.09 22.69 13.57
CA HIS A 91 -1.53 22.47 13.37
C HIS A 91 -2.33 22.74 14.65
N LEU A 92 -1.81 22.32 15.77
CA LEU A 92 -2.29 22.65 17.13
C LEU A 92 -1.11 23.17 17.95
N VAL A 93 -1.35 24.22 18.75
CA VAL A 93 -0.38 24.72 19.73
C VAL A 93 -1.08 24.92 21.05
N ARG A 94 -0.46 24.50 22.16
CA ARG A 94 -0.89 24.76 23.52
C ARG A 94 0.32 25.17 24.34
N ALA A 95 0.14 26.16 25.20
CA ALA A 95 1.20 26.61 26.10
C ALA A 95 0.61 27.01 27.46
N GLU A 96 1.29 26.62 28.52
CA GLU A 96 0.97 26.99 29.88
C GLU A 96 2.26 27.21 30.67
N GLY A 97 2.41 28.38 31.27
CA GLY A 97 3.63 28.75 32.02
C GLY A 97 4.88 28.68 31.10
N SER A 98 5.80 27.79 31.45
CA SER A 98 7.04 27.56 30.74
C SER A 98 7.03 26.32 29.83
N VAL A 99 5.87 25.67 29.64
CA VAL A 99 5.74 24.48 28.80
C VAL A 99 4.87 24.78 27.59
N MET A 100 5.27 24.27 26.43
CA MET A 100 4.49 24.33 25.19
C MET A 100 4.54 22.97 24.49
N VAL A 101 3.42 22.63 23.86
CA VAL A 101 3.31 21.49 22.93
C VAL A 101 2.77 21.98 21.62
N ALA A 102 3.40 21.57 20.53
CA ALA A 102 2.94 21.81 19.16
C ALA A 102 2.78 20.50 18.43
N ALA A 103 1.68 20.31 17.68
CA ALA A 103 1.41 19.06 16.99
C ALA A 103 1.74 19.15 15.51
N GLY A 104 2.27 18.03 14.98
CA GLY A 104 2.40 17.72 13.55
C GLY A 104 1.62 16.44 13.23
N PRO A 105 0.33 16.55 12.87
CA PRO A 105 -0.56 15.38 12.76
C PRO A 105 -0.16 14.41 11.64
N ASN A 106 0.59 14.85 10.67
CA ASN A 106 1.02 14.01 9.56
C ASN A 106 2.47 13.50 9.70
N ALA A 107 3.13 13.76 10.84
CA ALA A 107 4.45 13.18 11.11
C ALA A 107 4.36 11.64 11.15
N GLU A 108 5.47 10.98 10.78
CA GLU A 108 5.56 9.52 10.78
C GLU A 108 4.38 8.86 10.04
N PHE A 109 4.19 9.24 8.78
CA PHE A 109 3.14 8.70 7.90
C PHE A 109 1.74 8.75 8.50
N PHE A 110 1.34 9.94 8.98
CA PHE A 110 0.02 10.24 9.58
C PHE A 110 -0.23 9.66 10.97
N GLU A 111 0.75 9.03 11.60
CA GLU A 111 0.65 8.64 13.02
C GLU A 111 0.65 9.84 13.97
N GLY A 112 1.22 10.95 13.50
CA GLY A 112 1.28 12.20 14.23
C GLY A 112 2.33 12.24 15.35
N LEU A 113 2.89 13.41 15.59
CA LEU A 113 3.78 13.69 16.72
C LEU A 113 3.37 14.96 17.44
N ALA A 114 3.57 14.97 18.75
CA ALA A 114 3.58 16.17 19.53
C ALA A 114 5.03 16.55 19.89
N TYR A 115 5.39 17.81 19.70
CA TYR A 115 6.72 18.36 19.95
C TYR A 115 6.67 19.19 21.22
N GLY A 116 7.45 18.79 22.22
CA GLY A 116 7.57 19.45 23.49
C GLY A 116 8.62 20.57 23.47
N TYR A 117 8.31 21.66 24.16
CA TYR A 117 9.21 22.80 24.35
C TYR A 117 9.15 23.29 25.78
N ALA A 118 10.28 23.77 26.29
CA ALA A 118 10.37 24.50 27.56
C ALA A 118 10.89 25.91 27.30
N ARG A 119 10.32 26.89 28.02
CA ARG A 119 10.74 28.28 27.98
C ARG A 119 11.91 28.49 28.92
N ASP A 120 13.04 28.95 28.41
CA ASP A 120 14.22 29.23 29.20
C ASP A 120 14.18 30.59 29.91
N GLY A 121 15.22 30.90 30.71
CA GLY A 121 15.32 32.15 31.47
C GLY A 121 15.40 33.43 30.61
N SER A 122 15.70 33.33 29.30
CA SER A 122 15.68 34.43 28.34
C SER A 122 14.28 34.65 27.74
N GLY A 123 13.38 33.70 27.95
CA GLY A 123 12.02 33.69 27.39
C GLY A 123 11.93 32.99 26.03
N GLU A 124 12.99 32.30 25.59
CA GLU A 124 13.00 31.50 24.38
C GLU A 124 12.51 30.06 24.62
N TRP A 125 11.81 29.51 23.63
CA TRP A 125 11.35 28.14 23.62
C TRP A 125 12.42 27.22 23.07
N LYS A 126 12.84 26.23 23.86
CA LYS A 126 13.81 25.18 23.48
C LYS A 126 13.10 23.85 23.42
N SER A 127 13.40 23.08 22.37
CA SER A 127 12.84 21.71 22.25
C SER A 127 13.26 20.82 23.42
N THR A 128 12.30 20.08 23.96
CA THR A 128 12.54 19.06 25.00
C THR A 128 12.40 17.64 24.45
N GLY A 129 12.01 17.49 23.18
CA GLY A 129 11.82 16.21 22.52
C GLY A 129 10.45 16.05 21.89
N THR A 130 10.16 14.84 21.45
CA THR A 130 8.89 14.45 20.90
C THR A 130 8.10 13.57 21.86
N ILE A 131 6.79 13.65 21.75
CA ILE A 131 5.82 12.82 22.48
C ILE A 131 5.02 12.07 21.42
N SER A 132 5.05 10.76 21.45
CA SER A 132 4.19 9.87 20.67
C SER A 132 3.51 8.89 21.61
N ASP A 133 2.43 8.29 21.15
CA ASP A 133 1.96 7.06 21.76
C ASP A 133 3.05 5.99 21.62
N LYS A 134 3.10 5.05 22.53
CA LYS A 134 3.82 3.80 22.27
C LYS A 134 2.89 2.98 21.40
N PRO A 135 3.32 2.47 20.23
CA PRO A 135 2.55 1.43 19.56
C PRO A 135 2.34 0.33 20.61
N THR A 136 1.13 0.10 21.04
CA THR A 136 0.76 -1.16 21.71
C THR A 136 0.81 -2.19 20.58
N GLY A 137 2.03 -2.57 20.20
CA GLY A 137 2.25 -3.51 19.11
C GLY A 137 1.58 -4.82 19.50
N MET A 138 0.87 -5.40 18.54
CA MET A 138 0.38 -6.77 18.67
C MET A 138 1.57 -7.68 19.01
N THR A 139 1.32 -8.70 19.80
CA THR A 139 2.38 -9.64 20.18
C THR A 139 2.56 -10.67 19.08
N ALA A 140 3.81 -10.97 18.71
CA ALA A 140 4.11 -12.03 17.76
C ALA A 140 3.58 -13.38 18.28
N VAL A 141 2.98 -14.17 17.39
CA VAL A 141 2.54 -15.54 17.66
C VAL A 141 3.47 -16.47 16.91
N THR A 142 4.30 -17.22 17.62
CA THR A 142 5.27 -18.14 17.03
C THR A 142 5.50 -19.37 17.93
N GLY A 143 6.10 -20.43 17.37
CA GLY A 143 6.50 -21.62 18.12
C GLY A 143 5.42 -22.68 18.25
N GLY A 144 4.26 -22.50 17.66
CA GLY A 144 3.18 -23.49 17.62
C GLY A 144 1.96 -22.97 16.86
N GLU A 145 1.29 -23.90 16.18
CA GLU A 145 0.06 -23.62 15.44
C GLU A 145 -1.10 -23.29 16.39
N VAL A 146 -1.83 -22.23 16.11
CA VAL A 146 -3.07 -21.87 16.81
C VAL A 146 -4.26 -22.24 15.91
N LYS A 147 -4.96 -23.28 16.29
CA LYS A 147 -6.14 -23.77 15.57
C LYS A 147 -7.30 -22.79 15.65
N CYS A 148 -8.00 -22.60 14.56
CA CYS A 148 -9.29 -21.90 14.54
C CYS A 148 -10.34 -22.73 15.28
N LYS A 149 -10.67 -22.36 16.51
CA LYS A 149 -11.64 -23.04 17.36
C LYS A 149 -12.65 -22.05 17.94
N GLY A 150 -13.93 -22.42 17.85
CA GLY A 150 -14.99 -21.54 18.34
C GLY A 150 -15.05 -20.17 17.65
N GLY A 151 -14.59 -20.11 16.39
CA GLY A 151 -14.57 -18.88 15.60
C GLY A 151 -13.36 -17.99 15.84
N LYS A 152 -12.33 -18.46 16.55
CA LYS A 152 -11.11 -17.69 16.83
C LYS A 152 -9.84 -18.54 16.77
N ALA A 153 -8.75 -17.86 16.33
CA ALA A 153 -7.37 -18.29 16.50
C ALA A 153 -6.61 -17.13 17.15
N ASP A 154 -6.23 -17.27 18.44
CA ASP A 154 -5.78 -16.18 19.30
C ASP A 154 -6.85 -15.07 19.40
N GLU A 155 -6.51 -13.81 19.13
CA GLU A 155 -7.44 -12.69 19.14
C GLU A 155 -8.22 -12.53 17.82
N PHE A 156 -7.80 -13.22 16.75
CA PHE A 156 -8.33 -13.10 15.38
C PHE A 156 -9.56 -13.96 15.15
N SER A 157 -10.56 -13.41 14.49
CA SER A 157 -11.74 -14.17 14.05
C SER A 157 -11.40 -15.04 12.85
N CYS A 158 -11.93 -16.26 12.80
CA CYS A 158 -11.59 -17.19 11.73
C CYS A 158 -12.67 -18.28 11.51
N SER A 159 -12.58 -18.91 10.36
CA SER A 159 -13.31 -20.16 10.03
C SER A 159 -12.45 -20.98 9.07
N SER A 160 -12.19 -22.24 9.41
CA SER A 160 -11.44 -23.20 8.58
C SER A 160 -10.02 -22.75 8.17
N VAL A 161 -9.49 -21.69 8.77
CA VAL A 161 -8.14 -21.18 8.55
C VAL A 161 -7.41 -21.08 9.88
N ASP A 162 -6.31 -21.78 10.02
CA ASP A 162 -5.47 -21.82 11.22
C ASP A 162 -4.34 -20.79 11.12
N LEU A 163 -3.92 -20.26 12.27
CA LEU A 163 -2.76 -19.39 12.41
C LEU A 163 -1.52 -20.23 12.70
N LEU A 164 -0.59 -20.31 11.74
CA LEU A 164 0.70 -20.99 11.94
C LEU A 164 1.66 -20.06 12.69
N SER A 165 1.72 -18.80 12.31
CA SER A 165 2.43 -17.74 13.03
C SER A 165 1.95 -16.35 12.60
N PHE A 166 2.30 -15.35 13.43
CA PHE A 166 2.07 -13.93 13.18
C PHE A 166 3.30 -13.12 13.58
N LEU A 167 3.77 -12.27 12.68
CA LEU A 167 4.85 -11.32 12.92
C LEU A 167 4.31 -9.89 12.77
N PRO A 168 4.17 -9.13 13.87
CA PRO A 168 3.79 -7.73 13.78
C PRO A 168 4.81 -6.90 12.99
N THR A 169 4.41 -5.78 12.40
CA THR A 169 5.24 -4.92 11.56
C THR A 169 6.60 -4.58 12.21
N GLY A 170 6.63 -4.32 13.51
CA GLY A 170 7.85 -4.04 14.25
C GLY A 170 8.85 -5.21 14.29
N SER A 171 8.35 -6.47 14.27
CA SER A 171 9.21 -7.67 14.18
C SER A 171 9.86 -7.83 12.80
N LEU A 172 9.37 -7.10 11.80
CA LEU A 172 9.89 -7.03 10.43
C LEU A 172 10.73 -5.75 10.20
N GLY A 173 11.23 -5.13 11.27
CA GLY A 173 12.08 -3.95 11.19
C GLY A 173 11.36 -2.63 10.84
N ALA A 174 10.02 -2.64 10.74
CA ALA A 174 9.27 -1.42 10.45
C ALA A 174 9.38 -0.41 11.60
N LYS A 175 9.66 0.84 11.24
CA LYS A 175 9.56 1.98 12.16
C LYS A 175 8.09 2.39 12.31
N ARG A 176 7.79 3.17 13.34
CA ARG A 176 6.44 3.72 13.58
C ARG A 176 5.91 4.42 12.32
N GLY A 177 4.68 4.10 11.95
CA GLY A 177 4.02 4.61 10.75
C GLY A 177 4.39 3.91 9.45
N ILE A 178 5.41 3.07 9.43
CA ILE A 178 5.74 2.25 8.26
C ILE A 178 4.80 1.05 8.21
N MET A 179 4.08 0.93 7.11
CA MET A 179 3.12 -0.14 6.84
C MET A 179 3.70 -1.17 5.88
N LEU A 180 3.15 -2.37 5.91
CA LEU A 180 3.33 -3.38 4.87
C LEU A 180 2.39 -3.08 3.70
N ASN A 181 2.69 -3.67 2.56
CA ASN A 181 1.85 -3.63 1.37
C ASN A 181 1.88 -4.99 0.66
N ASP A 182 2.14 -5.06 -0.64
CA ASP A 182 2.09 -6.31 -1.38
C ASP A 182 3.16 -7.31 -0.94
N LEU A 183 2.99 -8.54 -1.32
CA LEU A 183 3.92 -9.62 -1.04
C LEU A 183 3.98 -10.62 -2.20
N TRP A 184 5.08 -11.35 -2.24
CA TRP A 184 5.19 -12.55 -3.07
C TRP A 184 5.90 -13.66 -2.31
N GLY A 185 5.88 -14.88 -2.85
CA GLY A 185 6.61 -16.01 -2.30
C GLY A 185 7.68 -16.52 -3.26
N TRP A 186 8.73 -17.11 -2.71
CA TRP A 186 9.76 -17.83 -3.46
C TRP A 186 10.09 -19.16 -2.77
N THR A 187 10.26 -20.19 -3.57
CA THR A 187 10.75 -21.49 -3.11
C THR A 187 12.06 -21.79 -3.80
N ASP A 188 13.12 -22.03 -3.04
CA ASP A 188 14.34 -22.62 -3.61
C ASP A 188 14.08 -24.07 -3.96
N GLU A 189 13.96 -24.37 -5.24
CA GLU A 189 13.63 -25.73 -5.72
C GLU A 189 14.69 -26.80 -5.35
N LYS A 190 15.91 -26.39 -5.01
CA LYS A 190 16.98 -27.32 -4.64
C LYS A 190 16.88 -27.77 -3.19
N SER A 191 16.61 -26.86 -2.27
CA SER A 191 16.52 -27.14 -0.85
C SER A 191 15.08 -27.36 -0.37
N GLY A 192 14.09 -26.88 -1.14
CA GLY A 192 12.69 -26.84 -0.74
C GLY A 192 12.39 -25.76 0.30
N ARG A 193 13.31 -24.83 0.56
CA ARG A 193 13.10 -23.71 1.48
C ARG A 193 12.13 -22.70 0.88
N GLU A 194 11.21 -22.21 1.70
CA GLU A 194 10.16 -21.27 1.33
C GLU A 194 10.40 -19.91 1.99
N PHE A 195 10.22 -18.84 1.21
CA PHE A 195 10.50 -17.46 1.61
C PHE A 195 9.35 -16.53 1.24
N GLY A 196 8.96 -15.67 2.18
CA GLY A 196 8.10 -14.52 1.92
C GLY A 196 8.93 -13.28 1.58
N LEU A 197 8.56 -12.62 0.49
CA LEU A 197 9.07 -11.33 0.05
C LEU A 197 8.00 -10.30 0.35
N ILE A 198 8.22 -9.46 1.35
CA ILE A 198 7.19 -8.62 1.93
C ILE A 198 7.49 -7.16 1.59
N GLY A 199 6.60 -6.54 0.84
CA GLY A 199 6.67 -5.12 0.57
C GLY A 199 6.41 -4.31 1.83
N ARG A 200 7.23 -3.29 2.04
CA ARG A 200 7.14 -2.30 3.10
C ARG A 200 7.27 -0.91 2.48
N MET A 201 6.65 0.10 3.02
CA MET A 201 6.69 1.47 2.46
C MET A 201 8.10 1.96 2.14
N ASP A 202 9.10 1.52 2.90
CA ASP A 202 10.50 1.97 2.82
C ASP A 202 11.49 0.91 2.31
N GLY A 203 10.99 -0.19 1.74
CA GLY A 203 11.84 -1.25 1.19
C GLY A 203 11.09 -2.58 1.04
N THR A 204 11.83 -3.65 0.85
CA THR A 204 11.32 -5.03 0.81
C THR A 204 12.01 -5.84 1.89
N VAL A 205 11.27 -6.66 2.63
CA VAL A 205 11.83 -7.52 3.67
C VAL A 205 11.64 -8.99 3.31
N PHE A 206 12.57 -9.80 3.78
CA PHE A 206 12.62 -11.24 3.47
C PHE A 206 12.45 -12.05 4.74
N VAL A 207 11.52 -13.01 4.69
CA VAL A 207 11.19 -13.89 5.82
C VAL A 207 11.26 -15.33 5.35
N GLU A 208 12.11 -16.15 5.95
CA GLU A 208 12.07 -17.59 5.72
C GLU A 208 10.87 -18.19 6.47
N VAL A 209 10.04 -18.93 5.76
CA VAL A 209 8.81 -19.57 6.26
C VAL A 209 8.82 -21.09 6.07
N THR A 210 9.99 -21.69 5.83
CA THR A 210 10.18 -23.14 5.70
C THR A 210 9.63 -23.90 6.92
N ASP A 211 9.89 -23.37 8.14
CA ASP A 211 9.11 -23.72 9.33
C ASP A 211 8.06 -22.62 9.57
N PRO A 212 6.82 -22.80 9.11
CA PRO A 212 5.83 -21.74 9.15
C PRO A 212 5.37 -21.38 10.58
N GLN A 213 5.74 -22.19 11.58
CA GLN A 213 5.49 -21.89 13.00
C GLN A 213 6.63 -21.07 13.64
N ARG A 214 7.80 -21.01 12.98
CA ARG A 214 8.98 -20.27 13.44
C ARG A 214 9.61 -19.48 12.30
N PRO A 215 8.87 -18.52 11.70
CA PRO A 215 9.40 -17.71 10.62
C PRO A 215 10.63 -16.92 11.07
N VAL A 216 11.58 -16.75 10.17
CA VAL A 216 12.84 -16.05 10.45
C VAL A 216 12.93 -14.79 9.58
N TYR A 217 12.93 -13.62 10.19
CA TYR A 217 13.23 -12.37 9.50
C TYR A 217 14.71 -12.33 9.13
N LEU A 218 15.00 -12.43 7.82
CA LEU A 218 16.37 -12.51 7.30
C LEU A 218 16.99 -11.13 7.09
N GLY A 219 16.21 -10.12 6.77
CA GLY A 219 16.71 -8.79 6.50
C GLY A 219 15.89 -8.02 5.47
N GLU A 220 16.45 -6.90 5.03
CA GLU A 220 15.77 -5.96 4.15
C GLU A 220 16.61 -5.57 2.93
N LEU A 221 15.96 -5.35 1.81
CA LEU A 221 16.45 -4.61 0.66
C LEU A 221 15.86 -3.20 0.74
N PRO A 222 16.68 -2.17 1.02
CA PRO A 222 16.22 -0.79 0.97
C PRO A 222 15.70 -0.40 -0.41
N MET A 223 14.94 0.68 -0.49
CA MET A 223 14.56 1.29 -1.77
C MET A 223 15.79 1.67 -2.57
N HIS A 224 15.62 1.76 -3.91
CA HIS A 224 16.66 2.31 -4.79
C HIS A 224 17.11 3.71 -4.32
N GLU A 225 18.40 4.01 -4.51
CA GLU A 225 18.98 5.30 -4.09
C GLU A 225 18.22 6.48 -4.71
N GLY A 226 17.83 7.44 -3.88
CA GLY A 226 17.05 8.62 -4.29
C GLY A 226 15.54 8.41 -4.32
N ALA A 227 15.04 7.20 -4.14
CA ALA A 227 13.61 6.94 -4.00
C ALA A 227 13.08 7.35 -2.62
N ASN A 228 11.77 7.62 -2.53
CA ASN A 228 11.09 8.02 -1.31
C ASN A 228 10.11 6.94 -0.85
N ALA A 229 9.96 6.78 0.46
CA ALA A 229 8.98 5.87 1.03
C ALA A 229 7.56 6.26 0.59
N ASN A 230 6.78 5.27 0.14
CA ASN A 230 5.40 5.43 -0.25
C ASN A 230 4.61 4.14 0.00
N MET A 231 3.28 4.24 -0.03
CA MET A 231 2.38 3.15 0.33
C MET A 231 2.44 1.98 -0.66
N TRP A 232 2.60 2.24 -1.95
CA TRP A 232 2.43 1.26 -3.01
C TRP A 232 3.75 0.64 -3.47
N ARG A 233 3.80 -0.68 -3.40
CA ARG A 233 4.92 -1.50 -3.89
C ARG A 233 4.37 -2.85 -4.34
N ASP A 234 4.90 -3.38 -5.44
CA ASP A 234 4.57 -4.72 -5.91
C ASP A 234 5.84 -5.54 -6.21
N ILE A 235 5.73 -6.86 -6.06
CA ILE A 235 6.84 -7.80 -6.12
C ILE A 235 6.39 -9.04 -6.90
N LYS A 236 7.15 -9.43 -7.92
CA LYS A 236 6.98 -10.73 -8.58
C LYS A 236 8.34 -11.41 -8.75
N VAL A 237 8.32 -12.70 -8.95
CA VAL A 237 9.52 -13.54 -9.05
C VAL A 237 9.60 -14.17 -10.43
N TYR A 238 10.79 -14.19 -11.00
CA TYR A 238 11.13 -14.96 -12.19
C TYR A 238 12.42 -15.72 -11.94
N LYS A 239 12.36 -17.05 -12.05
CA LYS A 239 13.46 -17.92 -11.61
C LYS A 239 13.83 -17.59 -10.15
N ASP A 240 15.11 -17.38 -9.88
CA ASP A 240 15.62 -17.06 -8.54
C ASP A 240 15.82 -15.54 -8.34
N HIS A 241 15.05 -14.68 -9.01
CA HIS A 241 15.16 -13.22 -8.89
C HIS A 241 13.81 -12.57 -8.62
N ALA A 242 13.81 -11.65 -7.66
CA ALA A 242 12.69 -10.75 -7.41
C ALA A 242 12.80 -9.50 -8.29
N PHE A 243 11.67 -9.08 -8.84
CA PHE A 243 11.49 -7.83 -9.58
C PHE A 243 10.51 -6.98 -8.79
N ILE A 244 10.94 -5.78 -8.38
CA ILE A 244 10.25 -4.96 -7.39
C ILE A 244 10.03 -3.57 -7.97
N VAL A 245 8.78 -3.10 -7.93
CA VAL A 245 8.37 -1.75 -8.33
C VAL A 245 7.82 -0.99 -7.14
N ALA A 246 7.73 0.34 -7.26
CA ALA A 246 7.01 1.19 -6.32
C ALA A 246 6.39 2.38 -7.04
N ASP A 247 5.16 2.77 -6.63
CA ASP A 247 4.49 3.93 -7.19
C ASP A 247 4.64 5.17 -6.30
N GLY A 248 4.68 6.35 -6.94
CA GLY A 248 4.83 7.63 -6.25
C GLY A 248 6.12 7.79 -5.44
N SER A 249 7.10 6.94 -5.66
CA SER A 249 8.35 6.85 -4.89
C SER A 249 9.53 7.62 -5.52
N GLY A 250 9.28 8.37 -6.60
CA GLY A 250 10.35 9.06 -7.34
C GLY A 250 11.14 8.11 -8.24
N PRO A 251 12.47 8.22 -8.34
CA PRO A 251 13.28 7.43 -9.29
C PRO A 251 13.52 5.99 -8.80
N HIS A 252 12.45 5.24 -8.51
CA HIS A 252 12.57 3.87 -8.02
C HIS A 252 12.93 2.87 -9.12
N GLY A 253 12.31 2.96 -10.30
CA GLY A 253 12.49 2.00 -11.38
C GLY A 253 12.03 0.58 -11.01
N VAL A 254 12.70 -0.43 -11.58
CA VAL A 254 12.54 -1.83 -11.17
C VAL A 254 13.82 -2.30 -10.50
N GLN A 255 13.76 -2.59 -9.21
CA GLN A 255 14.87 -3.25 -8.51
C GLN A 255 14.86 -4.75 -8.84
N VAL A 256 16.03 -5.32 -9.13
CA VAL A 256 16.21 -6.76 -9.32
C VAL A 256 17.07 -7.29 -8.18
N PHE A 257 16.63 -8.36 -7.55
CA PHE A 257 17.33 -8.97 -6.43
C PHE A 257 17.48 -10.48 -6.59
N ASP A 258 18.71 -10.98 -6.56
CA ASP A 258 19.03 -12.41 -6.58
C ASP A 258 18.67 -13.05 -5.23
N LEU A 259 17.60 -13.84 -5.23
CA LEU A 259 17.05 -14.49 -4.05
C LEU A 259 17.95 -15.60 -3.49
N THR A 260 18.92 -16.10 -4.27
CA THR A 260 19.84 -17.11 -3.77
C THR A 260 20.72 -16.57 -2.62
N GLN A 261 20.86 -15.24 -2.51
CA GLN A 261 21.52 -14.59 -1.38
C GLN A 261 20.84 -14.86 -0.03
N LEU A 262 19.54 -15.21 -0.04
CA LEU A 262 18.80 -15.56 1.18
C LEU A 262 19.21 -16.90 1.76
N LEU A 263 19.81 -17.80 0.96
CA LEU A 263 20.16 -19.17 1.38
C LEU A 263 21.31 -19.20 2.38
N ASP A 264 22.21 -18.23 2.31
CA ASP A 264 23.47 -18.22 3.07
C ASP A 264 23.54 -17.10 4.13
N VAL A 265 22.38 -16.51 4.52
CA VAL A 265 22.35 -15.41 5.49
C VAL A 265 22.90 -15.85 6.85
N GLN A 266 23.91 -15.13 7.34
CA GLN A 266 24.48 -15.29 8.67
C GLN A 266 24.25 -14.03 9.51
N GLY A 267 23.83 -14.21 10.75
CA GLY A 267 23.64 -13.09 11.68
C GLY A 267 22.43 -12.20 11.30
N ALA A 268 21.34 -12.81 10.86
CA ALA A 268 20.08 -12.09 10.55
C ALA A 268 19.61 -11.19 11.71
N PRO A 269 18.97 -10.04 11.42
CA PRO A 269 18.69 -9.51 10.08
C PRO A 269 19.87 -8.77 9.44
N VAL A 270 19.95 -8.80 8.10
CA VAL A 270 20.98 -8.11 7.31
C VAL A 270 20.36 -7.10 6.35
N THR A 271 21.14 -6.13 5.88
CA THR A 271 20.73 -5.20 4.81
C THR A 271 21.36 -5.65 3.50
N PHE A 272 20.50 -5.99 2.54
CA PHE A 272 20.91 -6.42 1.20
C PHE A 272 21.14 -5.24 0.26
N LYS A 273 21.66 -5.53 -0.93
CA LYS A 273 21.77 -4.60 -2.04
C LYS A 273 21.10 -5.22 -3.27
N GLU A 274 20.47 -4.40 -4.09
CA GLU A 274 19.95 -4.83 -5.37
C GLU A 274 21.06 -5.42 -6.26
N THR A 275 20.71 -6.44 -7.03
CA THR A 275 21.61 -7.11 -7.96
C THR A 275 21.73 -6.33 -9.27
N ALA A 276 20.60 -5.84 -9.75
CA ALA A 276 20.51 -5.01 -10.94
C ALA A 276 19.36 -4.00 -10.80
N HIS A 277 19.31 -3.02 -11.70
CA HIS A 277 18.30 -1.99 -11.69
C HIS A 277 17.90 -1.60 -13.13
N TYR A 278 16.59 -1.52 -13.38
CA TYR A 278 16.03 -1.06 -14.65
C TYR A 278 15.46 0.35 -14.49
N ASP A 279 16.01 1.32 -15.23
CA ASP A 279 15.79 2.75 -15.10
C ASP A 279 14.99 3.41 -16.23
N LYS A 280 14.35 2.62 -17.14
CA LYS A 280 13.59 3.19 -18.27
C LYS A 280 12.21 3.68 -17.87
N ILE A 281 11.80 3.40 -16.64
CA ILE A 281 10.68 4.01 -15.94
C ILE A 281 11.16 4.45 -14.55
N ALA A 282 10.46 5.38 -13.89
CA ALA A 282 10.79 5.77 -12.53
C ALA A 282 9.77 5.26 -11.51
N SER A 283 8.51 5.15 -11.89
CA SER A 283 7.43 4.78 -10.98
C SER A 283 6.44 3.87 -11.70
N ALA A 284 6.11 2.74 -11.09
CA ALA A 284 5.09 1.80 -11.55
C ALA A 284 4.28 1.30 -10.36
N HIS A 285 2.97 1.10 -10.57
CA HIS A 285 2.05 0.67 -9.53
C HIS A 285 2.16 -0.83 -9.29
N ASN A 286 2.07 -1.64 -10.35
CA ASN A 286 2.17 -3.10 -10.30
C ASN A 286 3.19 -3.65 -11.31
N ILE A 287 3.52 -4.92 -11.14
CA ILE A 287 4.35 -5.69 -12.06
C ILE A 287 3.76 -7.10 -12.25
N ALA A 288 3.50 -7.49 -13.48
CA ALA A 288 3.16 -8.86 -13.83
C ALA A 288 4.34 -9.53 -14.54
N ILE A 289 4.48 -10.84 -14.38
CA ILE A 289 5.51 -11.63 -15.07
C ILE A 289 4.90 -12.88 -15.70
N ASN A 290 5.17 -13.10 -16.99
CA ASN A 290 4.96 -14.40 -17.59
C ASN A 290 6.24 -15.23 -17.48
N GLU A 291 6.29 -16.08 -16.49
CA GLU A 291 7.48 -16.89 -16.19
C GLU A 291 7.87 -17.83 -17.34
N SER A 292 6.90 -18.27 -18.17
CA SER A 292 7.20 -19.19 -19.29
C SER A 292 7.95 -18.52 -20.43
N THR A 293 7.82 -17.19 -20.59
CA THR A 293 8.44 -16.43 -21.68
C THR A 293 9.59 -15.55 -21.22
N GLY A 294 9.65 -15.21 -19.93
CA GLY A 294 10.63 -14.30 -19.36
C GLY A 294 10.41 -12.85 -19.79
N PHE A 295 9.13 -12.42 -19.79
CA PHE A 295 8.74 -11.04 -19.94
C PHE A 295 8.05 -10.54 -18.68
N ALA A 296 8.45 -9.35 -18.23
CA ALA A 296 7.78 -8.58 -17.19
C ALA A 296 7.00 -7.42 -17.83
N TYR A 297 5.94 -7.04 -17.17
CA TYR A 297 5.02 -5.96 -17.53
C TYR A 297 4.89 -5.05 -16.34
N THR A 298 5.49 -3.85 -16.38
CA THR A 298 5.20 -2.85 -15.36
C THR A 298 3.95 -2.08 -15.77
N ILE A 299 3.11 -1.77 -14.79
CA ILE A 299 1.72 -1.37 -14.96
C ILE A 299 1.45 -0.17 -14.05
N GLY A 300 0.52 0.71 -14.46
CA GLY A 300 0.28 1.95 -13.70
C GLY A 300 1.50 2.87 -13.68
N ASN A 301 2.27 2.88 -14.77
CA ASN A 301 3.50 3.65 -14.84
C ASN A 301 3.19 5.14 -14.81
N SER A 302 3.59 5.84 -13.76
CA SER A 302 3.17 7.21 -13.47
C SER A 302 4.26 8.26 -13.72
N ALA A 303 5.54 7.87 -13.81
CA ALA A 303 6.65 8.80 -13.98
C ALA A 303 7.89 8.17 -14.60
N GLY A 304 8.68 9.00 -15.26
CA GLY A 304 9.99 8.70 -15.82
C GLY A 304 9.96 7.86 -17.10
N GLY A 305 10.74 8.23 -18.09
CA GLY A 305 10.95 7.45 -19.31
C GLY A 305 9.69 7.16 -20.12
N GLU A 306 9.59 5.94 -20.66
CA GLU A 306 8.46 5.49 -21.49
C GLU A 306 7.39 4.83 -20.60
N THR A 307 6.40 5.61 -20.18
CA THR A 307 5.32 5.15 -19.29
C THR A 307 4.25 4.31 -19.99
N CYS A 308 4.25 4.22 -21.32
CA CYS A 308 3.22 3.55 -22.09
C CYS A 308 1.79 4.02 -21.78
N GLY A 309 1.63 5.31 -21.39
CA GLY A 309 0.34 5.87 -21.01
C GLY A 309 -0.24 5.32 -19.68
N GLY A 310 0.60 4.74 -18.82
CA GLY A 310 0.17 4.09 -17.59
C GLY A 310 -0.36 2.66 -17.78
N ALA A 311 -0.19 2.09 -18.98
CA ALA A 311 -0.58 0.72 -19.28
C ALA A 311 0.64 -0.21 -19.30
N LEU A 312 0.65 -1.26 -20.12
CA LEU A 312 1.72 -2.25 -20.12
C LEU A 312 3.02 -1.70 -20.70
N HIS A 313 4.03 -1.54 -19.89
CA HIS A 313 5.41 -1.33 -20.30
C HIS A 313 6.13 -2.67 -20.22
N MET A 314 6.45 -3.24 -21.39
CA MET A 314 6.94 -4.61 -21.53
C MET A 314 8.47 -4.65 -21.44
N ILE A 315 9.01 -5.56 -20.64
CA ILE A 315 10.42 -5.70 -20.35
C ILE A 315 10.84 -7.15 -20.62
N ASN A 316 11.87 -7.36 -21.45
CA ASN A 316 12.52 -8.66 -21.56
C ASN A 316 13.47 -8.84 -20.37
N ILE A 317 13.20 -9.86 -19.55
CA ILE A 317 13.95 -10.20 -18.33
C ILE A 317 14.64 -11.56 -18.42
N GLN A 318 14.82 -12.11 -19.63
CA GLN A 318 15.51 -13.39 -19.84
C GLN A 318 16.98 -13.33 -19.40
N ASP A 319 17.63 -12.18 -19.60
CA ASP A 319 18.87 -11.79 -18.92
C ASP A 319 18.48 -11.04 -17.64
N LEU A 320 18.67 -11.70 -16.49
CA LEU A 320 18.17 -11.25 -15.21
C LEU A 320 18.86 -9.97 -14.70
N GLU A 321 20.11 -9.76 -15.10
CA GLU A 321 20.91 -8.60 -14.68
C GLU A 321 20.84 -7.44 -15.67
N HIS A 322 20.37 -7.68 -16.90
CA HIS A 322 20.26 -6.68 -17.95
C HIS A 322 18.86 -6.63 -18.59
N PRO A 323 17.81 -6.28 -17.83
CA PRO A 323 16.47 -6.13 -18.37
C PRO A 323 16.42 -5.06 -19.47
N VAL A 324 15.69 -5.33 -20.57
CA VAL A 324 15.59 -4.41 -21.70
C VAL A 324 14.15 -4.14 -22.09
N PHE A 325 13.86 -2.90 -22.47
CA PHE A 325 12.56 -2.50 -22.98
C PHE A 325 12.19 -3.31 -24.23
N ALA A 326 10.96 -3.80 -24.29
CA ALA A 326 10.46 -4.63 -25.36
C ALA A 326 9.27 -4.04 -26.13
N GLY A 327 8.51 -3.14 -25.52
CA GLY A 327 7.37 -2.50 -26.18
C GLY A 327 6.31 -1.97 -25.20
N CYS A 328 5.26 -1.38 -25.76
CA CYS A 328 4.12 -0.84 -25.04
C CYS A 328 2.81 -1.46 -25.52
N PHE A 329 1.82 -1.57 -24.64
CA PHE A 329 0.43 -1.77 -25.02
C PHE A 329 -0.47 -0.92 -24.15
N ALA A 330 -1.38 -0.16 -24.75
CA ALA A 330 -2.48 0.55 -24.11
C ALA A 330 -3.72 0.47 -25.00
N ASP A 331 -4.89 0.25 -24.40
CA ASP A 331 -6.16 0.30 -25.13
C ASP A 331 -6.91 1.60 -24.77
N PRO A 332 -6.94 2.59 -25.70
CA PRO A 332 -7.56 3.90 -25.41
C PRO A 332 -9.10 3.84 -25.25
N SER A 333 -9.72 2.67 -25.37
CA SER A 333 -11.13 2.49 -25.06
C SER A 333 -11.39 2.21 -23.56
N THR A 334 -10.33 1.95 -22.79
CA THR A 334 -10.35 1.66 -21.35
C THR A 334 -9.71 2.78 -20.52
N GLY A 335 -9.75 2.64 -19.20
CA GLY A 335 -9.24 3.62 -18.27
C GLY A 335 -10.13 4.85 -18.12
N ASN A 336 -10.02 5.52 -16.98
CA ASN A 336 -10.73 6.77 -16.73
C ASN A 336 -10.36 7.81 -17.79
N GLN A 337 -11.35 8.49 -18.36
CA GLN A 337 -11.18 9.47 -19.44
C GLN A 337 -10.54 8.89 -20.73
N LYS A 338 -10.61 7.57 -20.92
CA LYS A 338 -10.06 6.87 -22.09
C LYS A 338 -8.54 7.04 -22.21
N THR A 339 -7.85 6.94 -21.12
CA THR A 339 -6.37 7.04 -21.07
C THR A 339 -5.69 5.76 -21.52
N GLY A 340 -6.37 4.63 -21.49
CA GLY A 340 -5.77 3.31 -21.68
C GLY A 340 -5.01 2.81 -20.45
N TYR A 341 -5.13 3.51 -19.31
CA TYR A 341 -4.49 3.12 -18.06
C TYR A 341 -4.91 1.72 -17.64
N THR A 342 -3.94 0.95 -17.19
CA THR A 342 -4.14 -0.38 -16.60
C THR A 342 -3.66 -0.34 -15.16
N HIS A 343 -4.49 -0.81 -14.23
CA HIS A 343 -4.14 -0.84 -12.81
C HIS A 343 -3.35 -2.10 -12.47
N ASP A 344 -3.82 -3.27 -12.91
CA ASP A 344 -3.14 -4.55 -12.75
C ASP A 344 -3.39 -5.47 -13.96
N SER A 345 -2.59 -6.53 -14.11
CA SER A 345 -2.70 -7.47 -15.22
C SER A 345 -2.18 -8.85 -14.85
N GLN A 346 -2.84 -9.87 -15.37
CA GLN A 346 -2.26 -11.21 -15.45
C GLN A 346 -1.90 -11.52 -16.92
N CYS A 347 -0.61 -11.75 -17.19
CA CYS A 347 -0.11 -12.13 -18.51
C CYS A 347 0.34 -13.59 -18.51
N VAL A 348 -0.21 -14.40 -19.41
CA VAL A 348 0.01 -15.85 -19.43
C VAL A 348 0.34 -16.36 -20.84
N THR A 349 1.07 -17.46 -20.92
CA THR A 349 1.07 -18.28 -22.14
C THR A 349 -0.24 -19.05 -22.17
N TYR A 350 -1.11 -18.68 -23.10
CA TYR A 350 -2.49 -19.14 -23.13
C TYR A 350 -2.58 -20.63 -23.55
N HIS A 351 -3.32 -21.39 -22.77
CA HIS A 351 -3.65 -22.79 -23.01
C HIS A 351 -5.13 -23.11 -22.77
N GLY A 352 -5.93 -22.07 -22.62
CA GLY A 352 -7.37 -22.16 -22.37
C GLY A 352 -8.19 -22.67 -23.56
N PRO A 353 -9.54 -22.63 -23.45
CA PRO A 353 -10.45 -23.22 -24.43
C PRO A 353 -10.41 -22.60 -25.82
N ASP A 354 -10.04 -21.32 -25.95
CA ASP A 354 -9.96 -20.65 -27.25
C ASP A 354 -8.72 -21.06 -28.03
N THR A 355 -8.81 -22.15 -28.76
CA THR A 355 -7.67 -22.74 -29.49
C THR A 355 -7.03 -21.83 -30.52
N ARG A 356 -7.67 -20.70 -30.92
CA ARG A 356 -7.10 -19.70 -31.83
C ARG A 356 -5.86 -19.02 -31.24
N TYR A 357 -5.76 -19.00 -29.91
CA TYR A 357 -4.72 -18.31 -29.15
C TYR A 357 -3.78 -19.26 -28.39
N THR A 358 -3.93 -20.57 -28.54
CA THR A 358 -3.06 -21.54 -27.85
C THR A 358 -1.59 -21.24 -28.12
N GLY A 359 -0.79 -21.13 -27.04
CA GLY A 359 0.64 -20.81 -27.06
C GLY A 359 0.97 -19.34 -27.29
N ARG A 360 -0.04 -18.46 -27.44
CA ARG A 360 0.16 -17.02 -27.48
C ARG A 360 0.29 -16.44 -26.08
N GLU A 361 0.91 -15.30 -25.97
CA GLU A 361 1.01 -14.56 -24.73
C GLU A 361 -0.14 -13.56 -24.64
N ILE A 362 -1.05 -13.83 -23.70
CA ILE A 362 -2.29 -13.06 -23.53
C ILE A 362 -2.26 -12.38 -22.16
N CYS A 363 -2.55 -11.08 -22.16
CA CYS A 363 -2.74 -10.29 -20.92
C CYS A 363 -4.22 -10.01 -20.70
N PHE A 364 -4.66 -10.20 -19.46
CA PHE A 364 -5.96 -9.80 -18.92
C PHE A 364 -5.73 -8.58 -18.03
N ASN A 365 -6.18 -7.43 -18.50
CA ASN A 365 -5.86 -6.14 -17.92
C ASN A 365 -7.07 -5.61 -17.14
N ALA A 366 -6.93 -5.39 -15.85
CA ALA A 366 -7.88 -4.63 -15.04
C ALA A 366 -7.59 -3.13 -15.25
N SER A 367 -8.45 -2.47 -16.03
CA SER A 367 -8.16 -1.12 -16.56
C SER A 367 -9.17 -0.09 -16.06
N GLU A 368 -9.34 0.03 -14.72
CA GLU A 368 -10.24 0.97 -14.02
C GLU A 368 -11.72 0.85 -14.44
N THR A 369 -12.02 0.88 -15.73
CA THR A 369 -13.40 0.94 -16.27
C THR A 369 -13.87 -0.36 -16.92
N ALA A 370 -12.96 -1.31 -17.13
CA ALA A 370 -13.24 -2.56 -17.86
C ALA A 370 -12.09 -3.55 -17.70
N VAL A 371 -12.34 -4.79 -18.11
CA VAL A 371 -11.29 -5.78 -18.38
C VAL A 371 -10.89 -5.68 -19.86
N GLY A 372 -9.61 -5.43 -20.14
CA GLY A 372 -9.04 -5.49 -21.48
C GLY A 372 -8.32 -6.81 -21.71
N ILE A 373 -8.56 -7.48 -22.84
CA ILE A 373 -7.83 -8.69 -23.24
C ILE A 373 -6.95 -8.36 -24.43
N ALA A 374 -5.65 -8.69 -24.34
CA ALA A 374 -4.68 -8.34 -25.38
C ALA A 374 -3.74 -9.50 -25.71
N ASP A 375 -3.43 -9.67 -27.00
CA ASP A 375 -2.36 -10.53 -27.49
C ASP A 375 -1.05 -9.71 -27.56
N VAL A 376 -0.14 -10.01 -26.68
CA VAL A 376 1.17 -9.35 -26.56
C VAL A 376 2.32 -10.27 -26.99
N THR A 377 2.03 -11.33 -27.76
CA THR A 377 3.05 -12.27 -28.27
C THR A 377 4.15 -11.54 -29.03
N ASP A 378 3.77 -10.64 -29.93
CA ASP A 378 4.69 -9.73 -30.59
C ASP A 378 4.74 -8.40 -29.82
N LYS A 379 5.82 -8.21 -29.04
CA LYS A 379 5.98 -7.03 -28.19
C LYS A 379 6.08 -5.72 -28.97
N GLY A 380 6.50 -5.79 -30.24
CA GLY A 380 6.58 -4.64 -31.14
C GLY A 380 5.26 -4.29 -31.83
N ALA A 381 4.29 -5.22 -31.82
CA ALA A 381 2.98 -5.05 -32.47
C ALA A 381 1.85 -5.77 -31.70
N PRO A 382 1.65 -5.46 -30.41
CA PRO A 382 0.59 -6.06 -29.60
C PRO A 382 -0.79 -5.69 -30.15
N LYS A 383 -1.79 -6.53 -29.89
CA LYS A 383 -3.14 -6.38 -30.45
C LYS A 383 -4.21 -6.48 -29.37
N PRO A 384 -5.16 -5.54 -29.31
CA PRO A 384 -6.35 -5.73 -28.50
C PRO A 384 -7.18 -6.90 -29.06
N ILE A 385 -7.79 -7.69 -28.19
CA ILE A 385 -8.71 -8.78 -28.54
C ILE A 385 -10.12 -8.37 -28.17
N ALA A 386 -10.36 -7.97 -26.93
CA ALA A 386 -11.66 -7.59 -26.42
C ALA A 386 -11.57 -6.59 -25.27
N VAL A 387 -12.66 -5.88 -25.05
CA VAL A 387 -12.92 -5.09 -23.84
C VAL A 387 -14.26 -5.51 -23.27
N ALA A 388 -14.28 -5.90 -22.00
CA ALA A 388 -15.46 -6.35 -21.27
C ALA A 388 -15.78 -5.39 -20.13
N SER A 389 -16.94 -4.73 -20.23
CA SER A 389 -17.46 -3.85 -19.19
C SER A 389 -18.62 -4.52 -18.43
N TYR A 390 -18.87 -4.09 -17.21
CA TYR A 390 -19.89 -4.62 -16.31
C TYR A 390 -20.66 -3.50 -15.62
N PRO A 391 -21.88 -3.76 -15.10
CA PRO A 391 -22.66 -2.73 -14.42
C PRO A 391 -22.02 -2.34 -13.09
N ASN A 392 -22.26 -1.08 -12.68
CA ASN A 392 -21.80 -0.52 -11.41
C ASN A 392 -20.26 -0.55 -11.25
N THR A 393 -19.52 -0.44 -12.34
CA THR A 393 -18.06 -0.34 -12.29
C THR A 393 -17.66 0.94 -11.55
N SER A 394 -16.83 0.80 -10.53
CA SER A 394 -16.17 1.89 -9.82
C SER A 394 -14.68 1.93 -10.15
N TYR A 395 -14.00 0.81 -9.94
CA TYR A 395 -12.56 0.69 -10.22
C TYR A 395 -12.18 -0.77 -10.47
N ALA A 396 -12.20 -1.22 -11.75
CA ALA A 396 -11.72 -2.54 -12.13
C ALA A 396 -10.23 -2.64 -11.75
N HIS A 397 -9.94 -3.41 -10.69
CA HIS A 397 -8.71 -3.28 -9.92
C HIS A 397 -7.71 -4.40 -10.23
N GLN A 398 -8.03 -5.65 -9.91
CA GLN A 398 -7.15 -6.81 -10.06
C GLN A 398 -7.96 -8.05 -10.41
N GLY A 399 -7.36 -9.03 -11.06
CA GLY A 399 -8.05 -10.28 -11.33
C GLY A 399 -7.10 -11.42 -11.68
N TRP A 400 -7.65 -12.64 -11.60
CA TRP A 400 -6.89 -13.87 -11.84
C TRP A 400 -7.69 -14.91 -12.61
N LEU A 401 -7.02 -15.65 -13.49
CA LEU A 401 -7.61 -16.76 -14.25
C LEU A 401 -7.78 -18.01 -13.39
N SER A 402 -8.83 -18.79 -13.70
CA SER A 402 -8.86 -20.20 -13.32
C SER A 402 -7.68 -20.95 -13.94
N GLU A 403 -7.27 -22.08 -13.33
CA GLU A 403 -6.11 -22.85 -13.82
C GLU A 403 -6.29 -23.38 -15.26
N ASP A 404 -7.53 -23.65 -15.68
CA ASP A 404 -7.88 -24.05 -17.04
C ASP A 404 -8.00 -22.85 -18.01
N GLN A 405 -7.81 -21.63 -17.50
CA GLN A 405 -7.92 -20.37 -18.24
C GLN A 405 -9.27 -20.17 -18.95
N ALA A 406 -10.33 -20.78 -18.45
CA ALA A 406 -11.68 -20.63 -18.99
C ALA A 406 -12.47 -19.49 -18.32
N TYR A 407 -12.09 -19.12 -17.11
CA TYR A 407 -12.77 -18.07 -16.32
C TYR A 407 -11.76 -17.07 -15.79
N PHE A 408 -12.18 -15.80 -15.75
CA PHE A 408 -11.42 -14.71 -15.15
C PHE A 408 -12.25 -14.11 -13.99
N PHE A 409 -11.65 -14.02 -12.83
CA PHE A 409 -12.24 -13.44 -11.63
C PHE A 409 -11.63 -12.07 -11.41
N LEU A 410 -12.48 -11.05 -11.28
CA LEU A 410 -12.09 -9.65 -11.16
C LEU A 410 -12.67 -9.07 -9.89
N ASP A 411 -11.91 -8.25 -9.20
CA ASP A 411 -12.38 -7.37 -8.14
C ASP A 411 -12.59 -5.93 -8.62
N ASP A 412 -13.44 -5.17 -7.90
CA ASP A 412 -13.70 -3.74 -8.13
C ASP A 412 -13.55 -2.99 -6.81
N GLU A 413 -12.34 -2.56 -6.50
CA GLU A 413 -11.92 -2.02 -5.21
C GLU A 413 -12.76 -0.82 -4.71
N GLY A 414 -13.43 -0.11 -5.60
CA GLY A 414 -14.11 1.14 -5.30
C GLY A 414 -15.61 1.03 -5.08
N ASP A 415 -16.24 -0.08 -5.41
CA ASP A 415 -17.70 -0.16 -5.50
C ASP A 415 -18.40 -0.24 -4.14
N GLU A 416 -17.81 -0.88 -3.12
CA GLU A 416 -18.30 -0.82 -1.74
C GLU A 416 -18.12 0.58 -1.14
N ILE A 417 -16.95 1.22 -1.39
CA ILE A 417 -16.66 2.57 -0.87
C ILE A 417 -17.62 3.58 -1.46
N SER A 418 -17.93 3.45 -2.74
CA SER A 418 -18.92 4.32 -3.42
C SER A 418 -20.37 4.00 -3.03
N GLY A 419 -20.60 2.86 -2.36
CA GLY A 419 -21.93 2.39 -1.96
C GLY A 419 -22.77 1.91 -3.13
N THR A 420 -22.16 1.57 -4.27
CA THR A 420 -22.87 1.01 -5.43
C THR A 420 -23.26 -0.44 -5.23
N VAL A 421 -22.49 -1.15 -4.39
CA VAL A 421 -22.82 -2.51 -3.94
C VAL A 421 -22.81 -2.59 -2.41
N PRO A 422 -23.59 -3.51 -1.82
CA PRO A 422 -23.72 -3.58 -0.37
C PRO A 422 -22.67 -4.48 0.32
N LYS A 423 -21.88 -5.23 -0.46
CA LYS A 423 -20.95 -6.24 0.03
C LYS A 423 -19.80 -6.39 -0.96
N THR A 424 -18.68 -6.91 -0.47
CA THR A 424 -17.54 -7.36 -1.27
C THR A 424 -18.01 -8.11 -2.50
N ARG A 425 -17.56 -7.68 -3.69
CA ARG A 425 -18.06 -8.20 -4.97
C ARG A 425 -16.95 -8.69 -5.88
N THR A 426 -16.98 -9.98 -6.24
CA THR A 426 -16.14 -10.53 -7.31
C THR A 426 -16.96 -10.74 -8.58
N ILE A 427 -16.47 -10.23 -9.70
CA ILE A 427 -17.07 -10.36 -11.03
C ILE A 427 -16.46 -11.57 -11.73
N VAL A 428 -17.28 -12.53 -12.16
CA VAL A 428 -16.84 -13.75 -12.82
C VAL A 428 -17.13 -13.69 -14.31
N TRP A 429 -16.08 -13.81 -15.11
CA TRP A 429 -16.16 -13.81 -16.57
C TRP A 429 -15.93 -15.20 -17.13
N ASP A 430 -16.78 -15.65 -18.04
CA ASP A 430 -16.48 -16.76 -18.96
C ASP A 430 -15.64 -16.19 -20.13
N VAL A 431 -14.39 -16.59 -20.18
CA VAL A 431 -13.41 -16.19 -21.21
C VAL A 431 -13.04 -17.36 -22.12
N SER A 432 -13.93 -18.37 -22.21
CA SER A 432 -13.74 -19.51 -23.13
C SER A 432 -13.62 -19.08 -24.58
N ARG A 433 -14.08 -17.87 -24.90
CA ARG A 433 -13.81 -17.15 -26.15
C ARG A 433 -13.23 -15.78 -25.81
N LEU A 434 -11.96 -15.56 -26.13
CA LEU A 434 -11.26 -14.33 -25.74
C LEU A 434 -11.82 -13.08 -26.44
N ASP A 435 -12.40 -13.21 -27.63
CA ASP A 435 -13.01 -12.12 -28.40
C ASP A 435 -14.49 -11.83 -28.02
N GLU A 436 -15.09 -12.68 -27.19
CA GLU A 436 -16.47 -12.56 -26.71
C GLU A 436 -16.58 -12.93 -25.22
N PRO A 437 -15.87 -12.22 -24.31
CA PRO A 437 -15.98 -12.51 -22.88
C PRO A 437 -17.42 -12.26 -22.39
N VAL A 438 -17.94 -13.19 -21.59
CA VAL A 438 -19.32 -13.15 -21.09
C VAL A 438 -19.33 -12.96 -19.59
N LEU A 439 -20.02 -11.93 -19.09
CA LEU A 439 -20.28 -11.77 -17.66
C LEU A 439 -21.14 -12.95 -17.18
N LEU A 440 -20.54 -13.84 -16.38
CA LEU A 440 -21.20 -15.06 -15.93
C LEU A 440 -22.10 -14.79 -14.72
N LEU A 441 -21.53 -14.13 -13.70
CA LEU A 441 -22.24 -13.69 -12.50
C LEU A 441 -21.40 -12.65 -11.71
N GLU A 442 -22.07 -12.03 -10.74
CA GLU A 442 -21.47 -11.21 -9.69
C GLU A 442 -21.61 -11.99 -8.38
N PHE A 443 -20.50 -12.42 -7.78
CA PHE A 443 -20.48 -13.08 -6.48
C PHE A 443 -20.41 -12.04 -5.38
N LEU A 444 -21.35 -12.09 -4.45
CA LEU A 444 -21.34 -11.22 -3.27
C LEU A 444 -20.85 -12.01 -2.05
N GLY A 445 -19.79 -11.51 -1.43
CA GLY A 445 -19.19 -12.05 -0.22
C GLY A 445 -20.10 -11.90 1.02
N THR A 446 -19.55 -12.23 2.17
CA THR A 446 -20.31 -12.22 3.44
C THR A 446 -20.18 -10.90 4.19
N THR A 447 -19.16 -10.09 3.91
CA THR A 447 -18.88 -8.79 4.54
C THR A 447 -19.21 -7.62 3.63
N SER A 448 -19.02 -6.40 4.13
CA SER A 448 -19.11 -5.14 3.36
C SER A 448 -17.75 -4.45 3.21
N ALA A 449 -16.65 -5.11 3.60
CA ALA A 449 -15.31 -4.60 3.39
C ALA A 449 -15.01 -4.50 1.89
N SER A 450 -14.15 -3.57 1.51
CA SER A 450 -13.64 -3.53 0.14
C SER A 450 -12.77 -4.75 -0.13
N ASP A 451 -12.88 -5.27 -1.35
CA ASP A 451 -11.96 -6.28 -1.86
C ASP A 451 -10.62 -5.66 -2.28
N HIS A 452 -9.65 -6.51 -2.45
CA HIS A 452 -8.33 -6.20 -2.97
C HIS A 452 -7.76 -7.46 -3.67
N ASN A 453 -6.46 -7.71 -3.62
CA ASN A 453 -5.80 -8.75 -4.41
C ASN A 453 -6.36 -10.17 -4.19
N LEU A 454 -6.72 -10.82 -5.29
CA LEU A 454 -7.20 -12.20 -5.33
C LEU A 454 -6.29 -13.10 -6.17
N TYR A 455 -6.11 -14.34 -5.73
CA TYR A 455 -5.34 -15.35 -6.45
C TYR A 455 -6.06 -16.68 -6.44
N ILE A 456 -5.94 -17.47 -7.51
CA ILE A 456 -6.57 -18.78 -7.61
C ILE A 456 -5.49 -19.87 -7.58
N LYS A 457 -5.70 -20.85 -6.70
CA LYS A 457 -4.91 -22.08 -6.63
C LYS A 457 -5.84 -23.29 -6.56
N GLY A 458 -5.80 -24.14 -7.55
CA GLY A 458 -6.73 -25.26 -7.68
C GLY A 458 -8.17 -24.80 -7.77
N ASN A 459 -9.00 -25.28 -6.87
CA ASN A 459 -10.42 -24.96 -6.81
C ASN A 459 -10.74 -23.78 -5.87
N TYR A 460 -9.74 -23.09 -5.35
CA TYR A 460 -9.96 -22.05 -4.35
C TYR A 460 -9.41 -20.70 -4.81
N MET A 461 -10.22 -19.67 -4.64
CA MET A 461 -9.81 -18.27 -4.69
C MET A 461 -9.46 -17.80 -3.29
N TYR A 462 -8.31 -17.19 -3.14
CA TYR A 462 -7.83 -16.54 -1.92
C TYR A 462 -7.87 -15.03 -2.17
N GLN A 463 -8.72 -14.34 -1.45
CA GLN A 463 -8.97 -12.90 -1.63
C GLN A 463 -8.64 -12.15 -0.35
N SER A 464 -7.91 -11.04 -0.49
CA SER A 464 -7.60 -10.12 0.59
C SER A 464 -8.65 -9.01 0.59
N ASP A 465 -9.50 -8.96 1.62
CA ASP A 465 -10.62 -8.02 1.72
C ASP A 465 -10.33 -6.98 2.81
N TYR A 466 -9.24 -6.24 2.67
CA TYR A 466 -8.83 -5.19 3.61
C TYR A 466 -9.12 -5.54 5.09
N VAL A 467 -10.01 -4.79 5.77
CA VAL A 467 -10.34 -5.02 7.19
C VAL A 467 -10.98 -6.38 7.46
N ALA A 468 -11.52 -7.04 6.47
CA ALA A 468 -12.09 -8.38 6.61
C ALA A 468 -11.04 -9.51 6.49
N GLY A 469 -9.78 -9.19 6.16
CA GLY A 469 -8.68 -10.13 6.10
C GLY A 469 -8.74 -11.06 4.90
N LEU A 470 -8.26 -12.30 5.06
CA LEU A 470 -8.27 -13.32 4.02
C LEU A 470 -9.63 -13.99 3.93
N ARG A 471 -10.15 -14.12 2.70
CA ARG A 471 -11.33 -14.94 2.36
C ARG A 471 -10.91 -16.09 1.47
N VAL A 472 -11.46 -17.27 1.71
CA VAL A 472 -11.24 -18.46 0.88
C VAL A 472 -12.58 -18.85 0.27
N ILE A 473 -12.65 -18.80 -1.06
CA ILE A 473 -13.85 -19.05 -1.83
C ILE A 473 -13.64 -20.31 -2.68
N ASP A 474 -14.53 -21.29 -2.55
CA ASP A 474 -14.57 -22.45 -3.46
C ASP A 474 -15.15 -21.99 -4.80
N VAL A 475 -14.32 -22.06 -5.83
CA VAL A 475 -14.64 -21.69 -7.22
C VAL A 475 -14.62 -22.88 -8.17
N LYS A 476 -14.67 -24.10 -7.63
CA LYS A 476 -14.73 -25.34 -8.41
C LYS A 476 -15.89 -25.31 -9.43
N ASP A 477 -17.04 -24.80 -9.02
CA ASP A 477 -18.11 -24.40 -9.92
C ASP A 477 -18.13 -22.88 -10.03
N PRO A 478 -17.59 -22.28 -11.09
CA PRO A 478 -17.53 -20.83 -11.25
C PRO A 478 -18.92 -20.17 -11.36
N LYS A 479 -19.99 -20.96 -11.55
CA LYS A 479 -21.40 -20.51 -11.55
C LYS A 479 -22.02 -20.49 -10.16
N ALA A 480 -21.35 -21.06 -9.17
CA ALA A 480 -21.83 -21.13 -7.79
C ALA A 480 -20.67 -20.99 -6.77
N PRO A 481 -19.88 -19.89 -6.82
CA PRO A 481 -18.81 -19.64 -5.86
C PRO A 481 -19.36 -19.62 -4.43
N LYS A 482 -18.55 -20.11 -3.46
CA LYS A 482 -18.98 -20.19 -2.07
C LYS A 482 -17.82 -19.89 -1.14
N GLU A 483 -17.98 -18.94 -0.22
CA GLU A 483 -17.02 -18.75 0.87
C GLU A 483 -17.00 -19.99 1.77
N VAL A 484 -15.81 -20.54 1.98
CA VAL A 484 -15.58 -21.80 2.72
C VAL A 484 -14.61 -21.64 3.89
N GLY A 485 -13.98 -20.47 4.00
CA GLY A 485 -13.10 -20.14 5.10
C GLY A 485 -12.73 -18.68 5.11
N PHE A 486 -12.28 -18.19 6.26
CA PHE A 486 -11.75 -16.85 6.40
C PHE A 486 -10.78 -16.74 7.58
N PHE A 487 -9.95 -15.71 7.55
CA PHE A 487 -9.13 -15.26 8.66
C PHE A 487 -9.11 -13.73 8.68
N ASP A 488 -9.72 -13.15 9.70
CA ASP A 488 -9.76 -11.70 9.89
C ASP A 488 -8.43 -11.22 10.50
N THR A 489 -7.71 -10.39 9.76
CA THR A 489 -6.39 -9.90 10.18
C THR A 489 -6.46 -8.65 11.07
N VAL A 490 -7.64 -8.03 11.18
CA VAL A 490 -7.87 -6.83 11.99
C VAL A 490 -8.80 -7.17 13.15
N PRO A 491 -8.26 -7.46 14.35
CA PRO A 491 -9.06 -8.07 15.42
C PRO A 491 -10.06 -7.12 16.10
N VAL A 492 -10.01 -5.83 15.76
CA VAL A 492 -10.84 -4.78 16.40
C VAL A 492 -11.47 -3.90 15.33
N GLY A 493 -12.76 -3.70 15.44
CA GLY A 493 -13.54 -2.86 14.52
C GLY A 493 -14.63 -3.64 13.80
N GLU A 494 -15.25 -2.99 12.83
CA GLU A 494 -16.26 -3.59 11.94
C GLU A 494 -15.67 -3.72 10.54
N ASN A 495 -16.13 -4.73 9.79
CA ASN A 495 -15.74 -4.96 8.40
C ASN A 495 -16.48 -3.99 7.47
N VAL A 496 -16.05 -2.74 7.47
CA VAL A 496 -16.61 -1.64 6.67
C VAL A 496 -15.74 -1.36 5.43
N PRO A 497 -16.29 -0.74 4.38
CA PRO A 497 -15.51 -0.34 3.21
C PRO A 497 -14.35 0.59 3.57
N GLY A 498 -13.20 0.41 2.92
CA GLY A 498 -12.02 1.25 3.12
C GLY A 498 -10.70 0.52 2.83
N PHE A 499 -9.59 1.25 2.87
CA PHE A 499 -8.26 0.81 2.48
C PHE A 499 -7.36 0.56 3.70
N ALA A 500 -7.76 -0.33 4.61
CA ALA A 500 -6.97 -0.69 5.79
C ALA A 500 -7.11 -2.19 6.08
N GLY A 501 -6.04 -2.82 6.56
CA GLY A 501 -6.04 -4.25 6.86
C GLY A 501 -5.26 -5.06 5.82
N SER A 502 -5.81 -6.20 5.37
CA SER A 502 -5.16 -7.13 4.45
C SER A 502 -4.94 -6.51 3.06
N TRP A 503 -3.69 -6.43 2.63
CA TRP A 503 -3.34 -5.92 1.30
C TRP A 503 -3.29 -7.02 0.25
N SER A 504 -2.56 -8.10 0.54
CA SER A 504 -2.33 -9.17 -0.43
C SER A 504 -2.10 -10.50 0.25
N ASN A 505 -2.14 -11.57 -0.54
CA ASN A 505 -1.88 -12.92 -0.09
C ASN A 505 -1.05 -13.71 -1.11
N TYR A 506 -0.38 -14.76 -0.65
CA TYR A 506 0.36 -15.70 -1.51
C TYR A 506 0.02 -17.13 -1.13
N PRO A 507 -0.82 -17.83 -1.91
CA PRO A 507 -1.28 -19.19 -1.58
C PRO A 507 -0.46 -20.30 -2.26
N PHE A 508 0.59 -19.97 -3.05
CA PHE A 508 1.16 -20.91 -4.02
C PHE A 508 2.23 -21.87 -3.45
N PHE A 509 2.64 -21.74 -2.20
CA PHE A 509 3.61 -22.68 -1.61
C PHE A 509 3.12 -24.13 -1.66
N LYS A 510 4.05 -25.04 -2.00
CA LYS A 510 3.75 -26.49 -2.05
C LYS A 510 3.40 -27.08 -0.68
N SER A 511 3.89 -26.47 0.40
CA SER A 511 3.55 -26.82 1.79
C SER A 511 2.07 -26.57 2.13
N GLY A 512 1.37 -25.76 1.34
CA GLY A 512 0.01 -25.29 1.63
C GLY A 512 -0.02 -24.10 2.61
N THR A 513 1.13 -23.55 2.95
CA THR A 513 1.25 -22.29 3.68
C THR A 513 0.70 -21.15 2.82
N VAL A 514 -0.09 -20.27 3.43
CA VAL A 514 -0.61 -19.05 2.83
C VAL A 514 -0.03 -17.85 3.58
N LEU A 515 0.64 -16.96 2.88
CA LEU A 515 1.07 -15.69 3.46
C LEU A 515 0.00 -14.62 3.23
N VAL A 516 -0.18 -13.75 4.21
CA VAL A 516 -1.06 -12.58 4.11
C VAL A 516 -0.38 -11.38 4.75
N THR A 517 -0.30 -10.28 4.03
CA THR A 517 0.10 -8.99 4.61
C THR A 517 -1.12 -8.22 5.07
N SER A 518 -1.02 -7.65 6.26
CA SER A 518 -1.95 -6.65 6.78
C SER A 518 -1.17 -5.38 7.10
N MET A 519 -1.63 -4.25 6.58
CA MET A 519 -0.85 -3.01 6.45
C MET A 519 -0.21 -2.55 7.77
N ARG A 520 -0.98 -2.51 8.84
CA ARG A 520 -0.54 -2.05 10.16
C ARG A 520 -0.26 -3.18 11.13
N GLU A 521 -0.92 -4.29 10.95
CA GLU A 521 -0.84 -5.45 11.83
C GLU A 521 0.46 -6.22 11.60
N GLY A 522 0.72 -6.71 10.38
CA GLY A 522 1.93 -7.46 10.09
C GLY A 522 1.77 -8.57 9.05
N LEU A 523 2.67 -9.55 9.14
CA LEU A 523 2.67 -10.75 8.31
C LEU A 523 1.98 -11.91 9.04
N PHE A 524 0.95 -12.45 8.42
CA PHE A 524 0.26 -13.66 8.85
C PHE A 524 0.72 -14.85 8.02
N VAL A 525 1.06 -15.93 8.69
CA VAL A 525 1.38 -17.22 8.09
C VAL A 525 0.24 -18.17 8.45
N LEU A 526 -0.56 -18.50 7.46
CA LEU A 526 -1.85 -19.15 7.63
C LEU A 526 -1.89 -20.53 6.96
N LYS A 527 -2.88 -21.33 7.31
CA LYS A 527 -3.19 -22.60 6.64
C LYS A 527 -4.69 -22.77 6.52
N TYR A 528 -5.18 -22.87 5.29
CA TYR A 528 -6.55 -23.27 5.03
C TYR A 528 -6.69 -24.79 5.21
N ASN A 529 -7.68 -25.22 5.98
CA ASN A 529 -8.04 -26.62 6.18
C ASN A 529 -9.44 -26.84 5.63
N PRO A 530 -9.55 -27.32 4.37
CA PRO A 530 -10.86 -27.67 3.84
C PRO A 530 -11.53 -28.67 4.79
N GLN A 531 -12.72 -28.35 5.27
CA GLN A 531 -13.50 -29.30 6.04
C GLN A 531 -13.77 -30.51 5.12
N GLU A 532 -13.38 -31.70 5.55
CA GLU A 532 -13.85 -32.91 4.90
C GLU A 532 -15.37 -32.83 4.90
N ALA A 533 -15.96 -32.87 3.70
CA ALA A 533 -17.41 -32.92 3.59
C ALA A 533 -17.86 -34.08 4.46
N THR A 534 -18.53 -33.78 5.56
CA THR A 534 -19.16 -34.81 6.38
C THR A 534 -20.11 -35.56 5.46
N PRO A 535 -19.93 -36.86 5.26
CA PRO A 535 -20.68 -37.62 4.27
C PRO A 535 -22.21 -37.62 4.52
#